data_ddcff83aa882df608301357cf2d2c88c
#
_entry.id   ddcff83aa882df608301357cf2d2c88c
#
_cell.length_a   1.000
_cell.length_b   1.000
_cell.length_c   1.000
_cell.angle_alpha   90.00
_cell.angle_beta   90.00
_cell.angle_gamma   90.00
#
_symmetry.space_group_name_H-M   'P 1'
#
loop_
_entity.id
_entity.type
_entity.pdbx_description
1 polymer ?
#
loop_
_entity_poly.entity_id
_entity_poly.type
_entity_poly.pdbx_seq_one_letter_code
_entity_poly.pdbx_strand_id
1 'polypeptide(L)'
;IGVMVGITFVWVSGWLFIDAFVAAAVALNIFWTGGSLVRRSVDGLMDASLPKEEMRAIDGVMTKYRQEGISFHFLRARRAASKRFISVHMLVPGEWSVHRAHCLAEEFEKEVREALGTAMVTTHLESLDDSESFNHEGEPLPLE
;
A
#
# COMPACT_ATOMS: atom_id res chain seq x y z
N ILE A 1 -28.60 14.42 16.28
CA ILE A 1 -29.95 13.87 16.59
C ILE A 1 -29.91 13.16 17.94
N GLY A 2 -28.96 12.25 18.24
CA GLY A 2 -28.89 11.52 19.52
C GLY A 2 -28.84 12.38 20.79
N VAL A 3 -28.08 13.47 20.76
CA VAL A 3 -27.96 14.41 21.88
C VAL A 3 -29.30 15.11 22.16
N MET A 4 -30.03 15.51 21.15
CA MET A 4 -31.35 16.14 21.31
C MET A 4 -32.38 15.18 21.94
N VAL A 5 -32.34 13.91 21.53
CA VAL A 5 -33.19 12.87 22.12
C VAL A 5 -32.82 12.63 23.59
N GLY A 6 -31.53 12.58 23.91
CA GLY A 6 -31.03 12.44 25.28
C GLY A 6 -31.49 13.56 26.20
N ILE A 7 -31.33 14.82 25.77
CA ILE A 7 -31.77 16.01 26.55
C ILE A 7 -33.27 15.99 26.77
N THR A 8 -34.07 15.66 25.73
CA THR A 8 -35.52 15.58 25.87
C THR A 8 -35.95 14.51 26.87
N PHE A 9 -35.27 13.36 26.85
CA PHE A 9 -35.54 12.24 27.75
C PHE A 9 -35.21 12.57 29.21
N VAL A 10 -34.08 13.25 29.47
CA VAL A 10 -33.69 13.76 30.82
C VAL A 10 -34.70 14.75 31.33
N TRP A 11 -35.15 15.69 30.49
CA TRP A 11 -36.14 16.68 30.85
C TRP A 11 -37.49 16.06 31.25
N VAL A 12 -37.90 15.03 30.58
CA VAL A 12 -39.17 14.31 30.85
C VAL A 12 -39.07 13.34 32.05
N SER A 13 -37.93 12.65 32.19
CA SER A 13 -37.75 11.60 33.22
C SER A 13 -37.24 12.10 34.57
N GLY A 14 -36.60 13.30 34.61
CA GLY A 14 -35.96 13.84 35.80
C GLY A 14 -34.71 13.06 36.29
N TRP A 15 -34.24 12.10 35.56
CA TRP A 15 -33.09 11.24 35.92
C TRP A 15 -31.78 11.86 35.49
N LEU A 16 -31.10 12.60 36.37
CA LEU A 16 -29.80 13.25 36.07
C LEU A 16 -28.70 12.25 35.63
N PHE A 17 -28.79 11.00 36.08
CA PHE A 17 -27.81 9.98 35.67
C PHE A 17 -27.80 9.69 34.18
N ILE A 18 -28.93 9.85 33.50
CA ILE A 18 -29.03 9.62 32.05
C ILE A 18 -28.20 10.63 31.26
N ASP A 19 -28.17 11.86 31.72
CA ASP A 19 -27.34 12.91 31.10
C ASP A 19 -25.85 12.55 31.14
N ALA A 20 -25.37 12.13 32.32
CA ALA A 20 -23.99 11.66 32.47
C ALA A 20 -23.66 10.46 31.58
N PHE A 21 -24.59 9.50 31.45
CA PHE A 21 -24.43 8.32 30.60
C PHE A 21 -24.40 8.69 29.11
N VAL A 22 -25.31 9.56 28.67
CA VAL A 22 -25.35 10.05 27.27
C VAL A 22 -24.09 10.85 26.95
N ALA A 23 -23.66 11.74 27.87
CA ALA A 23 -22.42 12.49 27.70
C ALA A 23 -21.20 11.57 27.59
N ALA A 24 -21.10 10.55 28.44
CA ALA A 24 -20.03 9.57 28.38
C ALA A 24 -20.03 8.76 27.07
N ALA A 25 -21.21 8.32 26.63
CA ALA A 25 -21.34 7.60 25.36
C ALA A 25 -20.94 8.44 24.15
N VAL A 26 -21.35 9.72 24.13
CA VAL A 26 -20.95 10.66 23.08
C VAL A 26 -19.45 10.92 23.13
N ALA A 27 -18.87 11.13 24.31
CA ALA A 27 -17.43 11.33 24.47
C ALA A 27 -16.62 10.12 23.97
N LEU A 28 -17.05 8.90 24.31
CA LEU A 28 -16.44 7.65 23.83
C LEU A 28 -16.51 7.55 22.29
N ASN A 29 -17.66 7.87 21.73
CA ASN A 29 -17.85 7.85 20.27
C ASN A 29 -16.95 8.87 19.57
N ILE A 30 -16.83 10.07 20.12
CA ILE A 30 -15.93 11.13 19.60
C ILE A 30 -14.48 10.66 19.70
N PHE A 31 -14.08 10.09 20.84
CA PHE A 31 -12.73 9.59 21.04
C PHE A 31 -12.38 8.47 20.04
N TRP A 32 -13.30 7.52 19.84
CA TRP A 32 -13.12 6.43 18.88
C TRP A 32 -13.04 6.94 17.44
N THR A 33 -13.94 7.81 17.06
CA THR A 33 -13.99 8.39 15.71
C THR A 33 -12.76 9.24 15.43
N GLY A 34 -12.38 10.08 16.39
CA GLY A 34 -11.19 10.92 16.30
C GLY A 34 -9.91 10.09 16.22
N GLY A 35 -9.77 9.06 17.06
CA GLY A 35 -8.64 8.14 17.01
C GLY A 35 -8.54 7.38 15.69
N SER A 36 -9.68 6.93 15.15
CA SER A 36 -9.75 6.30 13.83
C SER A 36 -9.33 7.25 12.71
N LEU A 37 -9.74 8.52 12.80
CA LEU A 37 -9.36 9.53 11.81
C LEU A 37 -7.86 9.83 11.84
N VAL A 38 -7.31 10.02 13.05
CA VAL A 38 -5.85 10.21 13.24
C VAL A 38 -5.08 9.02 12.69
N ARG A 39 -5.49 7.78 13.03
CA ARG A 39 -4.85 6.58 12.52
C ARG A 39 -4.85 6.52 10.99
N ARG A 40 -5.98 6.78 10.35
CA ARG A 40 -6.08 6.81 8.87
C ARG A 40 -5.20 7.91 8.27
N SER A 41 -5.08 9.06 8.93
CA SER A 41 -4.20 10.15 8.47
C SER A 41 -2.74 9.75 8.57
N VAL A 42 -2.34 9.13 9.68
CA VAL A 42 -0.97 8.62 9.87
C VAL A 42 -0.67 7.50 8.87
N ASP A 43 -1.57 6.52 8.73
CA ASP A 43 -1.41 5.43 7.76
C ASP A 43 -1.31 5.95 6.30
N GLY A 44 -1.96 7.09 6.01
CA GLY A 44 -1.88 7.75 4.70
C GLY A 44 -0.58 8.56 4.48
N LEU A 45 0.08 8.98 5.56
CA LEU A 45 1.36 9.70 5.52
C LEU A 45 2.56 8.75 5.62
N MET A 46 2.40 7.64 6.32
CA MET A 46 3.41 6.58 6.37
C MET A 46 3.23 5.69 5.15
N ASP A 47 4.34 5.35 4.49
CA ASP A 47 4.40 4.44 3.35
C ASP A 47 3.85 3.04 3.73
N ALA A 48 2.53 2.94 3.80
CA ALA A 48 1.87 1.69 4.14
C ALA A 48 2.10 0.66 3.04
N SER A 49 2.49 -0.54 3.44
CA SER A 49 2.58 -1.68 2.51
C SER A 49 1.23 -1.92 1.82
N LEU A 50 1.26 -2.43 0.60
CA LEU A 50 0.04 -2.78 -0.11
C LEU A 50 -0.75 -3.88 0.61
N PRO A 51 -2.08 -3.89 0.51
CA PRO A 51 -2.91 -5.01 0.98
C PRO A 51 -2.46 -6.34 0.39
N LYS A 52 -2.63 -7.43 1.14
CA LYS A 52 -2.22 -8.78 0.72
C LYS A 52 -2.82 -9.21 -0.62
N GLU A 53 -4.01 -8.77 -0.92
CA GLU A 53 -4.71 -9.07 -2.19
C GLU A 53 -4.02 -8.39 -3.37
N GLU A 54 -3.62 -7.14 -3.21
CA GLU A 54 -2.89 -6.38 -4.22
C GLU A 54 -1.48 -6.96 -4.43
N MET A 55 -0.81 -7.39 -3.34
CA MET A 55 0.48 -8.09 -3.43
C MET A 55 0.36 -9.43 -4.17
N ARG A 56 -0.72 -10.19 -3.96
CA ARG A 56 -0.97 -11.43 -4.72
C ARG A 56 -1.21 -11.17 -6.20
N ALA A 57 -1.89 -10.07 -6.54
CA ALA A 57 -2.08 -9.70 -7.94
C ALA A 57 -0.75 -9.41 -8.65
N ILE A 58 0.16 -8.67 -7.98
CA ILE A 58 1.52 -8.44 -8.49
C ILE A 58 2.27 -9.76 -8.66
N ASP A 59 2.26 -10.62 -7.64
CA ASP A 59 2.95 -11.91 -7.68
C ASP A 59 2.40 -12.83 -8.77
N GLY A 60 1.10 -12.77 -9.05
CA GLY A 60 0.47 -13.47 -10.16
C GLY A 60 1.04 -13.06 -11.52
N VAL A 61 1.20 -11.75 -11.75
CA VAL A 61 1.84 -11.23 -12.96
C VAL A 61 3.31 -11.67 -13.01
N MET A 62 4.07 -11.48 -11.93
CA MET A 62 5.47 -11.90 -11.87
C MET A 62 5.66 -13.39 -12.15
N THR A 63 4.75 -14.23 -11.69
CA THR A 63 4.81 -15.69 -11.88
C THR A 63 4.73 -16.07 -13.36
N LYS A 64 3.92 -15.35 -14.16
CA LYS A 64 3.86 -15.55 -15.62
C LYS A 64 5.24 -15.36 -16.26
N TYR A 65 5.91 -14.25 -15.94
CA TYR A 65 7.23 -13.93 -16.51
C TYR A 65 8.35 -14.84 -15.96
N ARG A 66 8.24 -15.33 -14.71
CA ARG A 66 9.17 -16.34 -14.16
C ARG A 66 9.14 -17.65 -14.96
N GLN A 67 7.98 -18.04 -15.46
CA GLN A 67 7.85 -19.23 -16.33
C GLN A 67 8.55 -19.04 -17.69
N GLU A 68 8.76 -17.80 -18.11
CA GLU A 68 9.49 -17.44 -19.34
C GLU A 68 11.00 -17.24 -19.10
N GLY A 69 11.49 -17.54 -17.89
CA GLY A 69 12.92 -17.46 -17.54
C GLY A 69 13.37 -16.10 -17.03
N ILE A 70 12.43 -15.17 -16.72
CA ILE A 70 12.71 -13.88 -16.12
C ILE A 70 12.74 -14.01 -14.60
N SER A 71 13.72 -13.40 -13.96
CA SER A 71 13.82 -13.37 -12.50
C SER A 71 13.49 -11.96 -11.96
N PHE A 72 13.04 -11.91 -10.72
CA PHE A 72 12.69 -10.67 -10.05
C PHE A 72 13.25 -10.64 -8.64
N HIS A 73 13.74 -9.48 -8.22
CA HIS A 73 14.11 -9.23 -6.83
C HIS A 73 13.78 -7.78 -6.43
N PHE A 74 14.00 -7.42 -5.16
CA PHE A 74 13.77 -6.07 -4.60
C PHE A 74 12.38 -5.49 -4.89
N LEU A 75 11.34 -6.32 -4.88
CA LEU A 75 9.97 -5.83 -4.98
C LEU A 75 9.67 -4.92 -3.79
N ARG A 76 9.49 -3.65 -4.05
CA ARG A 76 9.02 -2.64 -3.09
C ARG A 76 7.67 -2.13 -3.56
N ALA A 77 6.69 -2.23 -2.70
CA ALA A 77 5.34 -1.80 -3.00
C ALA A 77 4.79 -1.00 -1.83
N ARG A 78 4.36 0.23 -2.09
CA ARG A 78 3.82 1.15 -1.09
C ARG A 78 2.61 1.88 -1.63
N ARG A 79 1.74 2.30 -0.72
CA ARG A 79 0.61 3.15 -1.04
C ARG A 79 0.78 4.52 -0.38
N ALA A 80 0.70 5.57 -1.18
CA ALA A 80 0.65 6.95 -0.71
C ALA A 80 -0.68 7.57 -1.19
N ALA A 81 -1.55 7.89 -0.25
CA ALA A 81 -2.91 8.35 -0.50
C ALA A 81 -3.70 7.38 -1.42
N SER A 82 -4.08 7.82 -2.61
CA SER A 82 -4.82 7.02 -3.60
C SER A 82 -3.94 6.34 -4.64
N LYS A 83 -2.64 6.58 -4.64
CA LYS A 83 -1.69 6.05 -5.62
C LYS A 83 -0.89 4.89 -5.03
N ARG A 84 -0.58 3.92 -5.87
CA ARG A 84 0.29 2.79 -5.58
C ARG A 84 1.62 3.02 -6.27
N PHE A 85 2.70 2.78 -5.57
CA PHE A 85 4.06 2.87 -6.09
C PHE A 85 4.69 1.49 -5.98
N ILE A 86 5.08 0.95 -7.10
CA ILE A 86 5.72 -0.36 -7.22
C ILE A 86 7.08 -0.15 -7.87
N SER A 87 8.11 -0.67 -7.25
CA SER A 87 9.45 -0.73 -7.82
C SER A 87 9.94 -2.17 -7.72
N VAL A 88 10.50 -2.68 -8.80
CA VAL A 88 11.00 -4.06 -8.87
C VAL A 88 12.20 -4.11 -9.79
N HIS A 89 13.16 -4.97 -9.46
CA HIS A 89 14.26 -5.29 -10.35
C HIS A 89 13.90 -6.53 -11.17
N MET A 90 14.07 -6.43 -12.48
CA MET A 90 13.80 -7.49 -13.45
C MET A 90 15.12 -7.93 -14.06
N LEU A 91 15.49 -9.18 -13.85
CA LEU A 91 16.69 -9.78 -14.35
C LEU A 91 16.41 -10.49 -15.67
N VAL A 92 17.10 -10.06 -16.70
CA VAL A 92 16.98 -10.61 -18.06
C VAL A 92 18.33 -11.18 -18.52
N PRO A 93 18.36 -12.12 -19.49
CA PRO A 93 19.60 -12.61 -20.05
C PRO A 93 20.49 -11.48 -20.61
N GLY A 94 21.78 -11.47 -20.25
CA GLY A 94 22.71 -10.40 -20.61
C GLY A 94 22.95 -10.23 -22.11
N GLU A 95 22.66 -11.25 -22.89
CA GLU A 95 22.71 -11.22 -24.35
C GLU A 95 21.55 -10.43 -25.02
N TRP A 96 20.52 -10.06 -24.24
CA TRP A 96 19.39 -9.32 -24.79
C TRP A 96 19.78 -7.88 -25.09
N SER A 97 19.28 -7.37 -26.22
CA SER A 97 19.40 -5.94 -26.48
C SER A 97 18.59 -5.12 -25.47
N VAL A 98 19.06 -3.94 -25.15
CA VAL A 98 18.34 -2.98 -24.30
C VAL A 98 16.91 -2.75 -24.80
N HIS A 99 16.72 -2.70 -26.12
CA HIS A 99 15.41 -2.53 -26.72
C HIS A 99 14.46 -3.70 -26.36
N ARG A 100 14.93 -4.94 -26.48
CA ARG A 100 14.12 -6.13 -26.14
C ARG A 100 13.75 -6.14 -24.66
N ALA A 101 14.72 -5.91 -23.78
CA ALA A 101 14.51 -5.89 -22.35
C ALA A 101 13.53 -4.77 -21.95
N HIS A 102 13.67 -3.60 -22.55
CA HIS A 102 12.79 -2.46 -22.31
C HIS A 102 11.33 -2.74 -22.73
N CYS A 103 11.12 -3.29 -23.93
CA CYS A 103 9.76 -3.66 -24.37
C CYS A 103 9.09 -4.65 -23.41
N LEU A 104 9.85 -5.65 -22.90
CA LEU A 104 9.32 -6.59 -21.90
C LEU A 104 8.97 -5.90 -20.58
N ALA A 105 9.83 -4.98 -20.12
CA ALA A 105 9.56 -4.22 -18.90
C ALA A 105 8.30 -3.36 -19.03
N GLU A 106 8.09 -2.70 -20.17
CA GLU A 106 6.89 -1.92 -20.45
C GLU A 106 5.62 -2.78 -20.45
N GLU A 107 5.70 -3.99 -21.03
CA GLU A 107 4.58 -4.95 -21.03
C GLU A 107 4.26 -5.42 -19.60
N PHE A 108 5.26 -5.81 -18.83
CA PHE A 108 5.11 -6.16 -17.42
C PHE A 108 4.49 -5.02 -16.61
N GLU A 109 5.01 -3.80 -16.74
CA GLU A 109 4.49 -2.63 -16.04
C GLU A 109 3.03 -2.34 -16.40
N LYS A 110 2.67 -2.55 -17.68
CA LYS A 110 1.28 -2.40 -18.15
C LYS A 110 0.38 -3.44 -17.49
N GLU A 111 0.78 -4.72 -17.47
CA GLU A 111 -0.01 -5.78 -16.84
C GLU A 111 -0.20 -5.53 -15.34
N VAL A 112 0.84 -5.10 -14.62
CA VAL A 112 0.72 -4.72 -13.20
C VAL A 112 -0.22 -3.54 -13.01
N ARG A 113 -0.16 -2.52 -13.88
CA ARG A 113 -1.10 -1.39 -13.84
C ARG A 113 -2.54 -1.83 -14.12
N GLU A 114 -2.77 -2.75 -15.03
CA GLU A 114 -4.09 -3.30 -15.32
C GLU A 114 -4.66 -4.09 -14.14
N ALA A 115 -3.80 -4.88 -13.47
CA ALA A 115 -4.20 -5.67 -12.30
C ALA A 115 -4.53 -4.82 -11.07
N LEU A 116 -3.88 -3.67 -10.89
CA LEU A 116 -4.02 -2.81 -9.70
C LEU A 116 -4.86 -1.55 -9.93
N GLY A 117 -5.11 -1.17 -11.17
CA GLY A 117 -5.71 0.12 -11.51
C GLY A 117 -4.69 1.27 -11.42
N THR A 118 -4.96 2.27 -10.57
CA THR A 118 -4.08 3.46 -10.46
C THR A 118 -2.77 3.13 -9.76
N ALA A 119 -1.75 2.74 -10.52
CA ALA A 119 -0.43 2.40 -10.02
C ALA A 119 0.67 3.06 -10.86
N MET A 120 1.74 3.49 -10.19
CA MET A 120 3.00 3.87 -10.80
C MET A 120 3.96 2.71 -10.62
N VAL A 121 4.35 2.08 -11.72
CA VAL A 121 5.25 0.93 -11.73
C VAL A 121 6.55 1.36 -12.38
N THR A 122 7.65 1.02 -11.76
CA THR A 122 9.01 1.29 -12.23
C THR A 122 9.80 0.01 -12.18
N THR A 123 10.36 -0.38 -13.31
CA THR A 123 11.17 -1.58 -13.44
C THR A 123 12.62 -1.19 -13.66
N HIS A 124 13.51 -1.70 -12.82
CA HIS A 124 14.95 -1.61 -13.03
C HIS A 124 15.43 -2.89 -13.72
N LEU A 125 16.07 -2.74 -14.89
CA LEU A 125 16.56 -3.86 -15.67
C LEU A 125 17.98 -4.21 -15.26
N GLU A 126 18.21 -5.48 -14.98
CA GLU A 126 19.52 -6.02 -14.61
C GLU A 126 19.84 -7.26 -15.43
N SER A 127 21.13 -7.60 -15.54
CA SER A 127 21.57 -8.82 -16.21
C SER A 127 21.56 -10.00 -15.23
N LEU A 128 21.02 -11.14 -15.65
CA LEU A 128 21.13 -12.40 -14.93
C LEU A 128 22.59 -12.88 -14.78
N ASP A 129 23.45 -12.47 -15.69
CA ASP A 129 24.85 -12.92 -15.74
C ASP A 129 25.78 -12.05 -14.86
N ASP A 130 25.27 -10.97 -14.28
CA ASP A 130 26.03 -10.07 -13.45
C ASP A 130 25.96 -10.49 -11.97
N SER A 131 27.11 -10.84 -11.40
CA SER A 131 27.21 -11.20 -9.99
C SER A 131 26.91 -10.03 -9.04
N GLU A 132 27.06 -8.79 -9.50
CA GLU A 132 26.74 -7.61 -8.69
C GLU A 132 25.22 -7.40 -8.57
N SER A 133 24.43 -7.86 -9.55
CA SER A 133 22.95 -7.83 -9.47
C SER A 133 22.38 -8.55 -8.24
N PHE A 134 23.14 -9.47 -7.65
CA PHE A 134 22.75 -10.21 -6.44
C PHE A 134 23.33 -9.63 -5.14
N ASN A 135 24.28 -8.69 -5.23
CA ASN A 135 25.01 -8.15 -4.06
C ASN A 135 24.37 -6.90 -3.46
N HIS A 136 23.28 -6.41 -4.01
CA HIS A 136 22.55 -5.25 -3.45
C HIS A 136 21.67 -5.61 -2.25
N GLU A 137 21.99 -6.69 -1.54
CA GLU A 137 21.40 -6.98 -0.23
C GLU A 137 21.85 -5.94 0.80
N GLY A 138 21.07 -4.88 0.89
CA GLY A 138 20.94 -4.19 2.16
C GLY A 138 22.04 -3.22 2.56
N GLU A 139 22.51 -2.33 1.70
CA GLU A 139 23.12 -1.11 2.19
C GLU A 139 21.99 -0.13 2.59
N PRO A 140 21.79 0.14 3.90
CA PRO A 140 20.85 1.18 4.30
C PRO A 140 21.37 2.50 3.74
N LEU A 141 20.52 3.24 3.00
CA LEU A 141 20.83 4.59 2.59
C LEU A 141 21.34 5.38 3.80
N PRO A 142 22.52 6.01 3.74
CA PRO A 142 22.94 6.91 4.80
C PRO A 142 21.89 8.03 4.89
N LEU A 143 21.26 8.09 6.05
CA LEU A 143 20.40 9.24 6.41
C LEU A 143 21.35 10.38 6.73
N GLU A 144 21.59 11.29 5.77
CA GLU A 144 22.07 12.64 6.05
C GLU A 144 20.90 13.58 6.30
#